data_c952f01b07d00ee18fe48df9abac9311
#
_entry.id   c952f01b07d00ee18fe48df9abac9311
#
_cell.length_a   1.000
_cell.length_b   1.000
_cell.length_c   1.000
_cell.angle_alpha   90.00
_cell.angle_beta   90.00
_cell.angle_gamma   90.00
#
_symmetry.space_group_name_H-M   'P 1'
#
loop_
_entity.id
_entity.type
_entity.pdbx_description
1 polymer ?
#
loop_
_entity_poly.entity_id
_entity_poly.type
_entity_poly.pdbx_seq_one_letter_code
_entity_poly.pdbx_strand_id
1 'polypeptide(L)'
;MKRCIACGAPLWETPLLTLDNMPACAQHMPDAEGLADDQGLTLDLCQCMGCGLVQFDCEPVDYYRDVIRAGGFSKTMVELRRYQYRNLIQNYDLEGKKFIEVGCGQGEFLKVLSEFPVEVHGIEHDARLVELARAQGLNVTQGFTETEDTRFPGGLYDAFLSFNFLEHQPDPGTMLQAIYRNLEDDAVGLITVPSFEYIMDHSSYYELIRDHIAYYTFETLTPLLERNGFLVEECEVINRDTLSVIVKKRPQMDTDNLLECYVNLRREMEGYMKYLEAWNKKVAIWGASHQGFTLAATTKLGEKAQYIIDSAPFKHGKFAPSSHLPIVPPDYFTDHPVDAIVITAPGYTDEIAASIREKFGRNVEVRAMRSNHLELI
;
A
#
# COMPACT_ATOMS: atom_id res chain seq x y z
N MET A 1 27.46 4.36 -2.98
CA MET A 1 26.88 3.20 -2.27
C MET A 1 25.73 2.71 -3.14
N LYS A 2 25.82 1.49 -3.60
CA LYS A 2 24.83 0.86 -4.48
C LYS A 2 23.53 0.61 -3.69
N ARG A 3 22.40 0.69 -4.35
CA ARG A 3 21.08 0.67 -3.69
C ARG A 3 20.18 -0.46 -4.19
N CYS A 4 19.36 -0.95 -3.30
CA CYS A 4 18.36 -1.96 -3.60
C CYS A 4 17.29 -1.40 -4.54
N ILE A 5 17.00 -2.12 -5.63
CA ILE A 5 15.98 -1.74 -6.61
C ILE A 5 14.55 -1.82 -6.06
N ALA A 6 14.31 -2.61 -5.00
CA ALA A 6 13.00 -2.79 -4.40
C ALA A 6 12.68 -1.78 -3.28
N CYS A 7 13.68 -1.37 -2.49
CA CYS A 7 13.41 -0.56 -1.29
C CYS A 7 14.30 0.68 -1.13
N GLY A 8 15.29 0.86 -2.00
CA GLY A 8 16.23 1.98 -1.96
C GLY A 8 17.27 1.93 -0.83
N ALA A 9 17.23 0.92 0.04
CA ALA A 9 18.22 0.75 1.11
C ALA A 9 19.61 0.39 0.53
N PRO A 10 20.71 0.60 1.28
CA PRO A 10 22.04 0.18 0.85
C PRO A 10 22.12 -1.34 0.67
N LEU A 11 22.95 -1.78 -0.26
CA LEU A 11 23.40 -3.17 -0.35
C LEU A 11 24.56 -3.41 0.63
N TRP A 12 24.78 -4.67 1.04
CA TRP A 12 25.98 -5.05 1.76
C TRP A 12 27.22 -4.77 0.90
N GLU A 13 28.27 -4.27 1.51
CA GLU A 13 29.52 -3.91 0.79
C GLU A 13 30.22 -5.13 0.20
N THR A 14 30.17 -6.26 0.91
CA THR A 14 30.72 -7.53 0.43
C THR A 14 29.64 -8.28 -0.33
N PRO A 15 29.86 -8.61 -1.62
CA PRO A 15 28.94 -9.44 -2.39
C PRO A 15 28.77 -10.82 -1.75
N LEU A 16 27.60 -11.43 -1.91
CA LEU A 16 27.35 -12.84 -1.56
C LEU A 16 28.19 -13.78 -2.43
N LEU A 17 28.33 -13.41 -3.71
CA LEU A 17 29.03 -14.17 -4.72
C LEU A 17 29.52 -13.23 -5.82
N THR A 18 30.75 -13.41 -6.28
CA THR A 18 31.29 -12.75 -7.47
C THR A 18 31.49 -13.82 -8.55
N LEU A 19 30.90 -13.62 -9.70
CA LEU A 19 30.97 -14.52 -10.85
C LEU A 19 31.74 -13.87 -11.98
N ASP A 20 32.85 -14.46 -12.35
CA ASP A 20 33.68 -13.97 -13.45
C ASP A 20 33.27 -14.60 -14.79
N ASN A 21 33.50 -13.84 -15.87
CA ASN A 21 33.25 -14.29 -17.23
C ASN A 21 31.81 -14.75 -17.51
N MET A 22 30.84 -14.08 -16.90
CA MET A 22 29.42 -14.34 -17.13
C MET A 22 28.98 -13.80 -18.49
N PRO A 23 28.04 -14.47 -19.19
CA PRO A 23 27.46 -13.93 -20.41
C PRO A 23 26.88 -12.53 -20.20
N ALA A 24 27.20 -11.62 -21.14
CA ALA A 24 26.72 -10.23 -21.05
C ALA A 24 25.21 -10.12 -21.25
N CYS A 25 24.59 -11.09 -21.91
CA CYS A 25 23.16 -11.19 -22.17
C CYS A 25 22.77 -12.63 -22.49
N ALA A 26 21.47 -12.96 -22.34
CA ALA A 26 20.95 -14.30 -22.65
C ALA A 26 20.20 -14.36 -23.99
N GLN A 27 19.83 -13.23 -24.59
CA GLN A 27 18.96 -13.19 -25.78
C GLN A 27 19.63 -12.66 -27.04
N HIS A 28 20.62 -11.78 -26.93
CA HIS A 28 21.39 -11.25 -28.05
C HIS A 28 22.65 -12.08 -28.26
N MET A 29 22.51 -13.21 -28.90
CA MET A 29 23.64 -14.09 -29.23
C MET A 29 24.47 -13.48 -30.38
N PRO A 30 25.81 -13.40 -30.25
CA PRO A 30 26.66 -12.88 -31.31
C PRO A 30 26.62 -13.79 -32.55
N ASP A 31 26.65 -13.19 -33.72
CA ASP A 31 26.95 -13.90 -34.96
C ASP A 31 28.49 -14.02 -35.17
N ALA A 32 28.91 -14.59 -36.28
CA ALA A 32 30.33 -14.82 -36.56
C ALA A 32 31.16 -13.52 -36.62
N GLU A 33 30.55 -12.40 -36.96
CA GLU A 33 31.24 -11.10 -37.06
C GLU A 33 31.33 -10.44 -35.67
N GLY A 34 30.34 -10.64 -34.80
CA GLY A 34 30.26 -10.12 -33.44
C GLY A 34 31.11 -10.86 -32.40
N LEU A 35 31.68 -12.05 -32.74
CA LEU A 35 32.47 -12.85 -31.78
C LEU A 35 33.69 -12.10 -31.18
N ALA A 36 34.26 -11.16 -31.90
CA ALA A 36 35.44 -10.40 -31.45
C ALA A 36 35.08 -9.39 -30.33
N ASP A 37 33.83 -8.94 -30.29
CA ASP A 37 33.34 -7.95 -29.35
C ASP A 37 32.58 -8.62 -28.16
N ASP A 38 32.29 -9.90 -28.26
CA ASP A 38 31.62 -10.66 -27.20
C ASP A 38 32.59 -10.97 -26.05
N GLN A 39 32.37 -10.34 -24.92
CA GLN A 39 33.20 -10.48 -23.72
C GLN A 39 32.33 -10.77 -22.49
N GLY A 40 32.82 -11.71 -21.67
CA GLY A 40 32.19 -11.99 -20.37
C GLY A 40 32.32 -10.83 -19.39
N LEU A 41 31.40 -10.73 -18.47
CA LEU A 41 31.36 -9.72 -17.43
C LEU A 41 31.60 -10.36 -16.05
N THR A 42 32.18 -9.57 -15.14
CA THR A 42 32.14 -9.92 -13.72
C THR A 42 30.87 -9.37 -13.13
N LEU A 43 30.07 -10.25 -12.48
CA LEU A 43 28.82 -9.89 -11.85
C LEU A 43 28.89 -10.16 -10.35
N ASP A 44 28.56 -9.15 -9.56
CA ASP A 44 28.44 -9.22 -8.11
C ASP A 44 26.98 -9.44 -7.70
N LEU A 45 26.72 -10.58 -7.10
CA LEU A 45 25.42 -10.88 -6.48
C LEU A 45 25.41 -10.31 -5.07
N CYS A 46 24.57 -9.34 -4.80
CA CYS A 46 24.53 -8.59 -3.55
C CYS A 46 23.19 -8.75 -2.85
N GLN A 47 23.18 -8.62 -1.52
CA GLN A 47 21.98 -8.62 -0.71
C GLN A 47 21.67 -7.22 -0.18
N CYS A 48 20.40 -6.87 -0.09
CA CYS A 48 19.92 -5.64 0.51
C CYS A 48 19.98 -5.71 2.04
N MET A 49 20.53 -4.67 2.68
CA MET A 49 20.56 -4.55 4.14
C MET A 49 19.16 -4.29 4.74
N GLY A 50 18.23 -3.74 3.96
CA GLY A 50 16.89 -3.35 4.42
C GLY A 50 15.85 -4.45 4.25
N CYS A 51 15.61 -4.92 3.02
CA CYS A 51 14.54 -5.87 2.72
C CYS A 51 15.02 -7.30 2.42
N GLY A 52 16.32 -7.54 2.42
CA GLY A 52 16.88 -8.87 2.17
C GLY A 52 16.93 -9.29 0.68
N LEU A 53 16.36 -8.51 -0.24
CA LEU A 53 16.38 -8.84 -1.67
C LEU A 53 17.79 -9.11 -2.16
N VAL A 54 17.95 -10.20 -2.90
CA VAL A 54 19.19 -10.51 -3.61
C VAL A 54 19.07 -10.00 -5.03
N GLN A 55 20.08 -9.28 -5.49
CA GLN A 55 20.13 -8.67 -6.82
C GLN A 55 21.56 -8.63 -7.36
N PHE A 56 21.70 -8.57 -8.66
CA PHE A 56 22.96 -8.18 -9.25
C PHE A 56 23.19 -6.67 -9.10
N ASP A 57 24.44 -6.32 -8.82
CA ASP A 57 24.88 -4.94 -8.76
C ASP A 57 25.47 -4.52 -10.11
N CYS A 58 24.59 -4.45 -11.10
CA CYS A 58 24.91 -4.05 -12.46
C CYS A 58 23.77 -3.27 -13.09
N GLU A 59 24.06 -2.62 -14.21
CA GLU A 59 23.01 -2.06 -15.05
C GLU A 59 22.20 -3.18 -15.70
N PRO A 60 20.88 -2.99 -15.87
CA PRO A 60 20.03 -3.96 -16.56
C PRO A 60 20.53 -4.14 -18.01
N VAL A 61 20.10 -5.23 -18.64
CA VAL A 61 20.26 -5.39 -20.08
C VAL A 61 19.45 -4.30 -20.80
N ASP A 62 19.92 -3.81 -21.94
CA ASP A 62 19.26 -2.74 -22.69
C ASP A 62 17.87 -3.12 -23.23
N TYR A 63 17.65 -4.42 -23.43
CA TYR A 63 16.38 -5.00 -23.88
C TYR A 63 15.49 -5.51 -22.74
N TYR A 64 15.68 -5.09 -21.49
CA TYR A 64 14.88 -5.59 -20.36
C TYR A 64 13.37 -5.39 -20.52
N ARG A 65 12.95 -4.48 -21.40
CA ARG A 65 11.55 -4.26 -21.78
C ARG A 65 11.00 -5.28 -22.78
N ASP A 66 11.90 -5.87 -23.56
CA ASP A 66 11.60 -6.74 -24.69
C ASP A 66 12.01 -8.19 -24.43
N VAL A 67 12.01 -8.60 -23.18
CA VAL A 67 12.43 -9.95 -22.78
C VAL A 67 11.50 -11.00 -23.37
N ILE A 68 12.08 -11.95 -24.09
CA ILE A 68 11.33 -13.04 -24.72
C ILE A 68 11.07 -14.13 -23.69
N ARG A 69 9.80 -14.45 -23.50
CA ARG A 69 9.37 -15.54 -22.60
C ARG A 69 9.78 -16.89 -23.17
N ALA A 70 10.65 -17.61 -22.46
CA ALA A 70 11.01 -18.98 -22.80
C ALA A 70 9.88 -19.94 -22.38
N GLY A 71 9.58 -20.92 -23.24
CA GLY A 71 8.68 -22.03 -22.91
C GLY A 71 7.18 -21.71 -22.86
N GLY A 72 6.74 -20.51 -23.26
CA GLY A 72 5.32 -20.11 -23.23
C GLY A 72 4.37 -21.03 -24.03
N PHE A 73 4.88 -21.81 -24.97
CA PHE A 73 4.12 -22.80 -25.76
C PHE A 73 4.23 -24.23 -25.22
N SER A 74 4.90 -24.48 -24.13
CA SER A 74 4.96 -25.80 -23.51
C SER A 74 3.57 -26.28 -23.10
N LYS A 75 3.20 -27.52 -23.45
CA LYS A 75 1.92 -28.12 -23.01
C LYS A 75 1.77 -28.08 -21.48
N THR A 76 2.85 -28.34 -20.76
CA THR A 76 2.86 -28.30 -19.29
C THR A 76 2.50 -26.93 -18.79
N MET A 77 3.09 -25.87 -19.35
CA MET A 77 2.80 -24.48 -18.95
C MET A 77 1.38 -24.05 -19.32
N VAL A 78 0.87 -24.47 -20.48
CA VAL A 78 -0.51 -24.21 -20.90
C VAL A 78 -1.51 -24.84 -19.92
N GLU A 79 -1.32 -26.10 -19.53
CA GLU A 79 -2.18 -26.77 -18.55
C GLU A 79 -2.07 -26.13 -17.15
N LEU A 80 -0.87 -25.75 -16.75
CA LEU A 80 -0.65 -25.05 -15.49
C LEU A 80 -1.41 -23.69 -15.46
N ARG A 81 -1.33 -22.90 -16.54
CA ARG A 81 -2.07 -21.64 -16.65
C ARG A 81 -3.59 -21.87 -16.67
N ARG A 82 -4.06 -22.90 -17.37
CA ARG A 82 -5.48 -23.28 -17.35
C ARG A 82 -5.98 -23.61 -15.93
N TYR A 83 -5.16 -24.33 -15.16
CA TYR A 83 -5.46 -24.63 -13.77
C TYR A 83 -5.50 -23.36 -12.91
N GLN A 84 -4.47 -22.51 -13.00
CA GLN A 84 -4.40 -21.26 -12.24
C GLN A 84 -5.54 -20.31 -12.59
N TYR A 85 -5.87 -20.13 -13.86
CA TYR A 85 -6.96 -19.23 -14.27
C TYR A 85 -8.32 -19.73 -13.80
N ARG A 86 -8.57 -21.03 -13.86
CA ARG A 86 -9.81 -21.61 -13.33
C ARG A 86 -9.95 -21.31 -11.85
N ASN A 87 -8.92 -21.56 -11.07
CA ASN A 87 -8.94 -21.30 -9.62
C ASN A 87 -9.09 -19.81 -9.32
N LEU A 88 -8.32 -18.95 -9.99
CA LEU A 88 -8.40 -17.51 -9.81
C LEU A 88 -9.81 -16.98 -10.11
N ILE A 89 -10.39 -17.36 -11.26
CA ILE A 89 -11.71 -16.91 -11.67
C ILE A 89 -12.80 -17.41 -10.71
N GLN A 90 -12.73 -18.67 -10.28
CA GLN A 90 -13.73 -19.26 -9.38
C GLN A 90 -13.62 -18.77 -7.94
N ASN A 91 -12.40 -18.67 -7.39
CA ASN A 91 -12.20 -18.31 -5.99
C ASN A 91 -12.44 -16.82 -5.72
N TYR A 92 -12.32 -15.97 -6.75
CA TYR A 92 -12.43 -14.51 -6.64
C TYR A 92 -13.60 -13.91 -7.44
N ASP A 93 -14.55 -14.76 -7.91
CA ASP A 93 -15.78 -14.32 -8.62
C ASP A 93 -15.49 -13.43 -9.83
N LEU A 94 -14.53 -13.83 -10.69
CA LEU A 94 -14.05 -13.02 -11.80
C LEU A 94 -14.70 -13.35 -13.16
N GLU A 95 -15.79 -14.11 -13.21
CA GLU A 95 -16.56 -14.34 -14.45
C GLU A 95 -17.12 -13.02 -15.01
N GLY A 96 -16.94 -12.79 -16.31
CA GLY A 96 -17.34 -11.56 -16.98
C GLY A 96 -16.47 -10.34 -16.66
N LYS A 97 -15.42 -10.51 -15.86
CA LYS A 97 -14.51 -9.47 -15.42
C LYS A 97 -13.39 -9.21 -16.43
N LYS A 98 -12.75 -8.07 -16.29
CA LYS A 98 -11.77 -7.53 -17.20
C LYS A 98 -10.34 -7.77 -16.69
N PHE A 99 -9.56 -8.48 -17.49
CA PHE A 99 -8.19 -8.86 -17.17
C PHE A 99 -7.18 -8.12 -18.04
N ILE A 100 -6.01 -7.81 -17.45
CA ILE A 100 -4.84 -7.35 -18.18
C ILE A 100 -3.62 -8.21 -17.87
N GLU A 101 -2.89 -8.67 -18.88
CA GLU A 101 -1.55 -9.25 -18.72
C GLU A 101 -0.51 -8.19 -19.08
N VAL A 102 0.40 -7.89 -18.11
CA VAL A 102 1.49 -6.93 -18.28
C VAL A 102 2.76 -7.68 -18.66
N GLY A 103 3.35 -7.32 -19.81
CA GLY A 103 4.44 -8.08 -20.45
C GLY A 103 3.90 -9.37 -21.08
N CYS A 104 2.86 -9.25 -21.91
CA CYS A 104 2.15 -10.44 -22.41
C CYS A 104 2.85 -11.17 -23.57
N GLY A 105 3.99 -10.68 -24.06
CA GLY A 105 4.68 -11.26 -25.21
C GLY A 105 3.80 -11.30 -26.47
N GLN A 106 3.84 -12.38 -27.20
CA GLN A 106 2.95 -12.59 -28.35
C GLN A 106 1.56 -13.16 -27.95
N GLY A 107 1.20 -13.08 -26.66
CA GLY A 107 -0.12 -13.45 -26.16
C GLY A 107 -0.34 -14.92 -25.87
N GLU A 108 0.71 -15.68 -25.59
CA GLU A 108 0.63 -17.14 -25.37
C GLU A 108 -0.32 -17.50 -24.23
N PHE A 109 -0.22 -16.78 -23.11
CA PHE A 109 -1.06 -17.03 -21.95
C PHE A 109 -2.40 -16.29 -22.03
N LEU A 110 -2.45 -15.14 -22.73
CA LEU A 110 -3.73 -14.49 -23.06
C LEU A 110 -4.65 -15.40 -23.88
N LYS A 111 -4.07 -16.18 -24.79
CA LYS A 111 -4.84 -17.15 -25.57
C LYS A 111 -5.45 -18.24 -24.70
N VAL A 112 -4.73 -18.71 -23.69
CA VAL A 112 -5.27 -19.64 -22.69
C VAL A 112 -6.37 -18.98 -21.86
N LEU A 113 -6.17 -17.73 -21.47
CA LEU A 113 -7.17 -16.98 -20.69
C LEU A 113 -8.46 -16.74 -21.51
N SER A 114 -8.35 -16.53 -22.81
CA SER A 114 -9.52 -16.36 -23.70
C SER A 114 -10.42 -17.60 -23.83
N GLU A 115 -10.01 -18.76 -23.29
CA GLU A 115 -10.87 -19.94 -23.17
C GLU A 115 -11.93 -19.79 -22.05
N PHE A 116 -11.78 -18.80 -21.17
CA PHE A 116 -12.65 -18.55 -20.03
C PHE A 116 -13.61 -17.37 -20.30
N PRO A 117 -14.74 -17.30 -19.60
CA PRO A 117 -15.73 -16.23 -19.79
C PRO A 117 -15.30 -14.92 -19.14
N VAL A 118 -14.22 -14.31 -19.63
CA VAL A 118 -13.64 -13.04 -19.14
C VAL A 118 -13.26 -12.13 -20.30
N GLU A 119 -13.14 -10.83 -20.06
CA GLU A 119 -12.61 -9.88 -21.04
C GLU A 119 -11.08 -9.81 -20.94
N VAL A 120 -10.37 -10.07 -22.03
CA VAL A 120 -8.92 -10.28 -22.03
C VAL A 120 -8.20 -9.13 -22.74
N HIS A 121 -7.24 -8.52 -22.07
CA HIS A 121 -6.36 -7.48 -22.60
C HIS A 121 -4.90 -7.81 -22.29
N GLY A 122 -3.99 -7.29 -23.13
CA GLY A 122 -2.55 -7.37 -22.91
C GLY A 122 -1.86 -6.05 -23.18
N ILE A 123 -0.75 -5.82 -22.47
CA ILE A 123 0.20 -4.75 -22.79
C ILE A 123 1.57 -5.36 -23.02
N GLU A 124 2.23 -4.95 -24.12
CA GLU A 124 3.54 -5.45 -24.55
C GLU A 124 4.35 -4.32 -25.17
N HIS A 125 5.64 -4.27 -24.90
CA HIS A 125 6.52 -3.22 -25.40
C HIS A 125 6.96 -3.46 -26.86
N ASP A 126 7.36 -4.69 -27.21
CA ASP A 126 7.81 -5.04 -28.56
C ASP A 126 6.66 -4.97 -29.56
N ALA A 127 6.72 -4.01 -30.48
CA ALA A 127 5.72 -3.82 -31.53
C ALA A 127 5.50 -5.09 -32.39
N ARG A 128 6.55 -5.87 -32.65
CA ARG A 128 6.47 -7.10 -33.43
C ARG A 128 5.66 -8.18 -32.68
N LEU A 129 5.87 -8.33 -31.37
CA LEU A 129 5.11 -9.25 -30.54
C LEU A 129 3.64 -8.82 -30.43
N VAL A 130 3.38 -7.53 -30.32
CA VAL A 130 2.02 -6.97 -30.39
C VAL A 130 1.32 -7.34 -31.69
N GLU A 131 1.98 -7.18 -32.82
CA GLU A 131 1.39 -7.55 -34.13
C GLU A 131 1.10 -9.05 -34.22
N LEU A 132 1.99 -9.90 -33.71
CA LEU A 132 1.78 -11.35 -33.66
C LEU A 132 0.58 -11.73 -32.79
N ALA A 133 0.43 -11.08 -31.64
CA ALA A 133 -0.71 -11.31 -30.76
C ALA A 133 -2.03 -10.87 -31.42
N ARG A 134 -2.05 -9.67 -32.03
CA ARG A 134 -3.22 -9.14 -32.76
C ARG A 134 -3.62 -10.01 -33.96
N ALA A 135 -2.64 -10.55 -34.68
CA ALA A 135 -2.90 -11.50 -35.78
C ALA A 135 -3.60 -12.79 -35.32
N GLN A 136 -3.50 -13.13 -34.02
CA GLN A 136 -4.23 -14.25 -33.41
C GLN A 136 -5.61 -13.83 -32.87
N GLY A 137 -6.03 -12.57 -33.08
CA GLY A 137 -7.32 -12.05 -32.61
C GLY A 137 -7.31 -11.58 -31.15
N LEU A 138 -6.13 -11.43 -30.53
CA LEU A 138 -6.00 -10.97 -29.15
C LEU A 138 -5.99 -9.43 -29.07
N ASN A 139 -6.57 -8.89 -28.00
CA ASN A 139 -6.58 -7.44 -27.73
C ASN A 139 -5.32 -7.05 -26.96
N VAL A 140 -4.27 -6.66 -27.69
CA VAL A 140 -2.98 -6.27 -27.13
C VAL A 140 -2.64 -4.83 -27.56
N THR A 141 -2.20 -4.03 -26.60
CA THR A 141 -1.75 -2.66 -26.83
C THR A 141 -0.25 -2.59 -26.67
N GLN A 142 0.41 -1.86 -27.59
CA GLN A 142 1.81 -1.54 -27.42
C GLN A 142 1.99 -0.54 -26.28
N GLY A 143 2.85 -0.86 -25.32
CA GLY A 143 3.17 0.01 -24.19
C GLY A 143 4.03 -0.66 -23.14
N PHE A 144 4.48 0.15 -22.19
CA PHE A 144 5.28 -0.28 -21.05
C PHE A 144 4.93 0.56 -19.82
N THR A 145 5.29 0.11 -18.64
CA THR A 145 5.10 0.80 -17.36
C THR A 145 6.23 1.83 -17.13
N GLU A 146 6.30 2.86 -17.99
CA GLU A 146 7.38 3.85 -17.99
C GLU A 146 7.44 4.67 -16.71
N THR A 147 6.27 4.99 -16.16
CA THR A 147 6.12 5.72 -14.91
C THR A 147 4.96 5.14 -14.10
N GLU A 148 4.93 5.43 -12.82
CA GLU A 148 3.81 5.06 -11.95
C GLU A 148 2.44 5.64 -12.38
N ASP A 149 2.45 6.72 -13.18
CA ASP A 149 1.24 7.36 -13.73
C ASP A 149 0.83 6.81 -15.11
N THR A 150 1.55 5.82 -15.65
CA THR A 150 1.22 5.19 -16.93
C THR A 150 -0.21 4.66 -16.91
N ARG A 151 -1.01 5.03 -17.92
CA ARG A 151 -2.41 4.60 -18.07
C ARG A 151 -2.52 3.51 -19.12
N PHE A 152 -3.16 2.41 -18.74
CA PHE A 152 -3.44 1.30 -19.65
C PHE A 152 -4.71 1.61 -20.45
N PRO A 153 -4.71 1.34 -21.76
CA PRO A 153 -5.90 1.53 -22.60
C PRO A 153 -7.06 0.65 -22.13
N GLY A 154 -8.26 1.17 -22.25
CA GLY A 154 -9.48 0.42 -21.95
C GLY A 154 -10.05 0.65 -20.55
N GLY A 155 -9.45 1.49 -19.72
CA GLY A 155 -9.93 1.85 -18.38
C GLY A 155 -9.39 0.96 -17.27
N LEU A 156 -10.08 0.88 -16.15
CA LEU A 156 -9.67 0.07 -15.03
C LEU A 156 -9.93 -1.43 -15.27
N TYR A 157 -9.18 -2.28 -14.58
CA TYR A 157 -9.22 -3.73 -14.70
C TYR A 157 -9.56 -4.39 -13.37
N ASP A 158 -10.37 -5.44 -13.40
CA ASP A 158 -10.75 -6.24 -12.24
C ASP A 158 -9.66 -7.24 -11.84
N ALA A 159 -8.80 -7.62 -12.79
CA ALA A 159 -7.67 -8.51 -12.51
C ALA A 159 -6.44 -8.20 -13.39
N PHE A 160 -5.26 -8.47 -12.85
CA PHE A 160 -4.02 -8.39 -13.61
C PHE A 160 -3.17 -9.66 -13.50
N LEU A 161 -2.36 -9.88 -14.53
CA LEU A 161 -1.43 -10.98 -14.63
C LEU A 161 -0.04 -10.45 -14.97
N SER A 162 0.99 -11.04 -14.35
CA SER A 162 2.39 -10.75 -14.69
C SER A 162 3.22 -12.02 -14.46
N PHE A 163 3.80 -12.56 -15.51
CA PHE A 163 4.46 -13.86 -15.48
C PHE A 163 5.91 -13.76 -15.88
N ASN A 164 6.81 -14.06 -14.93
CA ASN A 164 8.25 -14.07 -15.14
C ASN A 164 8.73 -12.80 -15.88
N PHE A 165 8.39 -11.66 -15.30
CA PHE A 165 8.69 -10.35 -15.86
C PHE A 165 9.26 -9.39 -14.81
N LEU A 166 8.87 -9.55 -13.54
CA LEU A 166 9.27 -8.66 -12.43
C LEU A 166 10.77 -8.76 -12.13
N GLU A 167 11.38 -9.94 -12.34
CA GLU A 167 12.80 -10.20 -12.13
C GLU A 167 13.72 -9.42 -13.11
N HIS A 168 13.16 -8.97 -14.21
CA HIS A 168 13.89 -8.18 -15.22
C HIS A 168 13.81 -6.67 -14.95
N GLN A 169 12.92 -6.22 -14.06
CA GLN A 169 12.62 -4.81 -13.87
C GLN A 169 13.68 -4.10 -13.01
N PRO A 170 14.34 -3.06 -13.52
CA PRO A 170 15.28 -2.27 -12.72
C PRO A 170 14.58 -1.38 -11.68
N ASP A 171 13.30 -1.12 -11.86
CA ASP A 171 12.41 -0.43 -10.91
C ASP A 171 11.07 -1.16 -10.81
N PRO A 172 11.03 -2.25 -10.03
CA PRO A 172 9.81 -3.03 -9.85
C PRO A 172 8.71 -2.24 -9.13
N GLY A 173 9.09 -1.22 -8.35
CA GLY A 173 8.14 -0.33 -7.67
C GLY A 173 7.31 0.46 -8.67
N THR A 174 7.94 1.13 -9.63
CA THR A 174 7.24 1.88 -10.68
C THR A 174 6.28 0.99 -11.47
N MET A 175 6.71 -0.22 -11.84
CA MET A 175 5.82 -1.18 -12.53
C MET A 175 4.58 -1.52 -11.70
N LEU A 176 4.77 -1.90 -10.44
CA LEU A 176 3.69 -2.28 -9.53
C LEU A 176 2.74 -1.11 -9.25
N GLN A 177 3.25 0.10 -9.08
CA GLN A 177 2.46 1.31 -8.90
C GLN A 177 1.62 1.65 -10.15
N ALA A 178 2.21 1.53 -11.35
CA ALA A 178 1.48 1.70 -12.60
C ALA A 178 0.34 0.68 -12.71
N ILE A 179 0.59 -0.59 -12.38
CA ILE A 179 -0.46 -1.62 -12.34
C ILE A 179 -1.56 -1.22 -11.34
N TYR A 180 -1.19 -0.89 -10.09
CA TYR A 180 -2.14 -0.53 -9.03
C TYR A 180 -3.12 0.58 -9.46
N ARG A 181 -2.62 1.62 -10.14
CA ARG A 181 -3.42 2.78 -10.58
C ARG A 181 -4.34 2.48 -11.78
N ASN A 182 -4.20 1.32 -12.40
CA ASN A 182 -5.05 0.87 -13.50
C ASN A 182 -6.03 -0.25 -13.10
N LEU A 183 -6.17 -0.50 -11.79
CA LEU A 183 -7.04 -1.53 -11.24
C LEU A 183 -8.28 -0.94 -10.59
N GLU A 184 -9.42 -1.63 -10.74
CA GLU A 184 -10.63 -1.39 -9.93
C GLU A 184 -10.33 -1.65 -8.44
N ASP A 185 -11.19 -1.11 -7.58
CA ASP A 185 -11.17 -1.49 -6.17
C ASP A 185 -11.51 -2.99 -6.05
N ASP A 186 -10.92 -3.68 -5.09
CA ASP A 186 -11.01 -5.14 -4.90
C ASP A 186 -10.37 -5.99 -6.03
N ALA A 187 -9.65 -5.38 -6.97
CA ALA A 187 -8.98 -6.12 -8.03
C ALA A 187 -7.96 -7.13 -7.50
N VAL A 188 -7.82 -8.23 -8.25
CA VAL A 188 -6.95 -9.37 -7.91
C VAL A 188 -5.81 -9.47 -8.90
N GLY A 189 -4.64 -9.92 -8.46
CA GLY A 189 -3.48 -10.15 -9.32
C GLY A 189 -2.88 -11.53 -9.16
N LEU A 190 -2.36 -12.07 -10.24
CA LEU A 190 -1.55 -13.29 -10.25
C LEU A 190 -0.16 -12.96 -10.81
N ILE A 191 0.86 -13.13 -9.98
CA ILE A 191 2.26 -12.81 -10.31
C ILE A 191 3.08 -14.08 -10.17
N THR A 192 3.98 -14.32 -11.13
CA THR A 192 5.00 -15.38 -10.99
C THR A 192 6.39 -14.82 -11.25
N VAL A 193 7.37 -15.33 -10.47
CA VAL A 193 8.80 -15.05 -10.63
C VAL A 193 9.61 -16.32 -10.35
N PRO A 194 10.84 -16.47 -10.86
CA PRO A 194 11.73 -17.58 -10.49
C PRO A 194 12.01 -17.59 -9.00
N SER A 195 12.10 -18.79 -8.42
CA SER A 195 12.38 -19.00 -6.99
C SER A 195 13.88 -18.97 -6.71
N PHE A 196 14.32 -18.04 -5.90
CA PHE A 196 15.69 -18.02 -5.42
C PHE A 196 15.96 -19.14 -4.39
N GLU A 197 14.95 -19.53 -3.59
CA GLU A 197 15.05 -20.67 -2.68
C GLU A 197 15.40 -21.94 -3.48
N TYR A 198 14.75 -22.17 -4.63
CA TYR A 198 15.04 -23.31 -5.49
C TYR A 198 16.52 -23.30 -5.95
N ILE A 199 17.02 -22.16 -6.40
CA ILE A 199 18.42 -22.00 -6.83
C ILE A 199 19.38 -22.34 -5.69
N MET A 200 19.11 -21.86 -4.47
CA MET A 200 19.93 -22.12 -3.29
C MET A 200 19.88 -23.58 -2.88
N ASP A 201 18.69 -24.19 -2.81
CA ASP A 201 18.48 -25.58 -2.39
C ASP A 201 19.16 -26.59 -3.33
N HIS A 202 19.20 -26.25 -4.63
CA HIS A 202 19.80 -27.10 -5.66
C HIS A 202 21.24 -26.73 -6.00
N SER A 203 21.77 -25.65 -5.40
CA SER A 203 23.10 -25.12 -5.70
C SER A 203 23.32 -24.85 -7.18
N SER A 204 22.27 -24.40 -7.88
CA SER A 204 22.22 -24.24 -9.34
C SER A 204 22.65 -22.83 -9.78
N TYR A 205 23.92 -22.47 -9.49
CA TYR A 205 24.46 -21.15 -9.80
C TYR A 205 24.33 -20.78 -11.29
N TYR A 206 24.23 -21.73 -12.19
CA TYR A 206 24.05 -21.55 -13.64
C TYR A 206 22.67 -21.00 -14.04
N GLU A 207 21.76 -20.90 -13.10
CA GLU A 207 20.48 -20.19 -13.27
C GLU A 207 20.58 -18.69 -12.97
N LEU A 208 21.73 -18.24 -12.46
CA LEU A 208 22.02 -16.83 -12.28
C LEU A 208 22.42 -16.25 -13.63
N ILE A 209 21.62 -15.33 -14.14
CA ILE A 209 21.83 -14.68 -15.45
C ILE A 209 21.67 -13.17 -15.33
N ARG A 210 22.42 -12.40 -16.13
CA ARG A 210 22.36 -10.94 -16.08
C ARG A 210 20.98 -10.38 -16.39
N ASP A 211 20.20 -11.08 -17.22
CA ASP A 211 18.85 -10.68 -17.59
C ASP A 211 17.89 -10.65 -16.38
N HIS A 212 18.14 -11.47 -15.35
CA HIS A 212 17.45 -11.42 -14.09
C HIS A 212 18.22 -10.53 -13.11
N ILE A 213 17.83 -9.27 -13.02
CA ILE A 213 18.49 -8.33 -12.11
C ILE A 213 18.15 -8.60 -10.64
N ALA A 214 17.00 -9.21 -10.35
CA ALA A 214 16.51 -9.53 -9.01
C ALA A 214 16.16 -11.02 -8.85
N TYR A 215 16.45 -11.55 -7.66
CA TYR A 215 16.19 -12.92 -7.25
C TYR A 215 15.28 -12.92 -6.02
N TYR A 216 14.05 -13.40 -6.21
CA TYR A 216 13.00 -13.32 -5.21
C TYR A 216 12.85 -14.60 -4.41
N THR A 217 12.58 -14.43 -3.11
CA THR A 217 11.98 -15.40 -2.21
C THR A 217 10.59 -14.93 -1.83
N PHE A 218 9.73 -15.75 -1.22
CA PHE A 218 8.47 -15.24 -0.68
C PHE A 218 8.69 -14.14 0.37
N GLU A 219 9.75 -14.29 1.18
CA GLU A 219 10.12 -13.30 2.20
C GLU A 219 10.47 -11.92 1.61
N THR A 220 11.05 -11.87 0.43
CA THR A 220 11.43 -10.60 -0.22
C THR A 220 10.40 -10.08 -1.21
N LEU A 221 9.62 -10.95 -1.86
CA LEU A 221 8.55 -10.60 -2.79
C LEU A 221 7.34 -10.00 -2.07
N THR A 222 6.90 -10.62 -0.97
CA THR A 222 5.73 -10.16 -0.20
C THR A 222 5.87 -8.70 0.25
N PRO A 223 6.95 -8.27 0.92
CA PRO A 223 7.10 -6.88 1.32
C PRO A 223 7.20 -5.90 0.13
N LEU A 224 7.73 -6.33 -1.01
CA LEU A 224 7.74 -5.51 -2.23
C LEU A 224 6.30 -5.26 -2.71
N LEU A 225 5.47 -6.29 -2.80
CA LEU A 225 4.08 -6.19 -3.22
C LEU A 225 3.25 -5.35 -2.23
N GLU A 226 3.39 -5.60 -0.93
CA GLU A 226 2.67 -4.87 0.12
C GLU A 226 3.02 -3.38 0.17
N ARG A 227 4.28 -3.04 -0.04
CA ARG A 227 4.76 -1.65 -0.10
C ARG A 227 4.20 -0.89 -1.29
N ASN A 228 3.87 -1.60 -2.36
CA ASN A 228 3.29 -1.04 -3.59
C ASN A 228 1.75 -1.13 -3.65
N GLY A 229 1.09 -1.35 -2.50
CA GLY A 229 -0.37 -1.22 -2.38
C GLY A 229 -1.14 -2.53 -2.58
N PHE A 230 -0.47 -3.67 -2.55
CA PHE A 230 -1.12 -4.97 -2.63
C PHE A 230 -1.19 -5.66 -1.27
N LEU A 231 -2.14 -6.57 -1.10
CA LEU A 231 -2.22 -7.53 -0.01
C LEU A 231 -1.95 -8.91 -0.60
N VAL A 232 -0.99 -9.64 -0.05
CA VAL A 232 -0.70 -11.01 -0.49
C VAL A 232 -1.69 -11.96 0.17
N GLU A 233 -2.48 -12.66 -0.66
CA GLU A 233 -3.53 -13.59 -0.24
C GLU A 233 -3.03 -15.04 -0.23
N GLU A 234 -2.32 -15.43 -1.30
CA GLU A 234 -1.85 -16.81 -1.48
C GLU A 234 -0.40 -16.82 -1.98
N CYS A 235 0.39 -17.78 -1.48
CA CYS A 235 1.74 -18.07 -1.91
C CYS A 235 1.87 -19.56 -2.25
N GLU A 236 2.37 -19.88 -3.43
CA GLU A 236 2.51 -21.24 -3.91
C GLU A 236 3.80 -21.39 -4.73
N VAL A 237 4.51 -22.51 -4.59
CA VAL A 237 5.59 -22.89 -5.52
C VAL A 237 4.98 -23.74 -6.61
N ILE A 238 5.09 -23.27 -7.85
CA ILE A 238 4.62 -23.98 -9.04
C ILE A 238 5.80 -24.46 -9.88
N ASN A 239 5.59 -25.50 -10.69
CA ASN A 239 6.62 -26.01 -11.61
C ASN A 239 8.00 -26.23 -10.95
N ARG A 240 8.05 -26.46 -9.63
CA ARG A 240 9.24 -26.68 -8.77
C ARG A 240 10.09 -25.43 -8.51
N ASP A 241 10.23 -24.53 -9.46
CA ASP A 241 11.22 -23.45 -9.53
C ASP A 241 10.63 -22.04 -9.61
N THR A 242 9.31 -21.93 -9.49
CA THR A 242 8.61 -20.67 -9.72
C THR A 242 7.73 -20.31 -8.52
N LEU A 243 7.91 -19.13 -7.98
CA LEU A 243 7.01 -18.53 -6.99
C LEU A 243 5.77 -18.00 -7.69
N SER A 244 4.60 -18.35 -7.18
CA SER A 244 3.30 -17.86 -7.62
C SER A 244 2.61 -17.19 -6.45
N VAL A 245 2.18 -15.95 -6.63
CA VAL A 245 1.47 -15.17 -5.60
C VAL A 245 0.16 -14.65 -6.16
N ILE A 246 -0.91 -14.81 -5.38
CA ILE A 246 -2.17 -14.10 -5.60
C ILE A 246 -2.21 -12.91 -4.66
N VAL A 247 -2.54 -11.75 -5.19
CA VAL A 247 -2.62 -10.49 -4.46
C VAL A 247 -3.97 -9.82 -4.68
N LYS A 248 -4.40 -9.02 -3.71
CA LYS A 248 -5.50 -8.06 -3.87
C LYS A 248 -5.00 -6.64 -3.85
N LYS A 249 -5.65 -5.76 -4.59
CA LYS A 249 -5.46 -4.32 -4.43
C LYS A 249 -5.85 -3.94 -3.01
N ARG A 250 -4.94 -3.29 -2.27
CA ARG A 250 -5.21 -2.83 -0.91
C ARG A 250 -6.28 -1.73 -0.95
N PRO A 251 -7.42 -1.91 -0.28
CA PRO A 251 -8.45 -0.88 -0.22
C PRO A 251 -7.98 0.30 0.62
N GLN A 252 -8.53 1.47 0.33
CA GLN A 252 -8.41 2.60 1.24
C GLN A 252 -9.13 2.27 2.56
N MET A 253 -8.54 2.69 3.68
CA MET A 253 -9.18 2.49 4.99
C MET A 253 -10.51 3.23 5.04
N ASP A 254 -11.56 2.53 5.42
CA ASP A 254 -12.86 3.12 5.71
C ASP A 254 -12.79 3.90 7.03
N THR A 255 -13.14 5.19 6.97
CA THR A 255 -13.20 6.10 8.12
C THR A 255 -14.57 6.73 8.30
N ASP A 256 -15.61 6.16 7.69
CA ASP A 256 -16.97 6.71 7.74
C ASP A 256 -17.50 6.81 9.16
N ASN A 257 -17.15 5.87 10.04
CA ASN A 257 -17.46 5.91 11.47
C ASN A 257 -16.86 7.14 12.18
N LEU A 258 -15.68 7.59 11.81
CA LEU A 258 -15.07 8.80 12.36
C LEU A 258 -15.74 10.06 11.84
N LEU A 259 -16.08 10.08 10.55
CA LEU A 259 -16.83 11.18 9.94
C LEU A 259 -18.23 11.28 10.55
N GLU A 260 -18.93 10.16 10.73
CA GLU A 260 -20.23 10.12 11.38
C GLU A 260 -20.14 10.63 12.82
N CYS A 261 -19.17 10.16 13.60
CA CYS A 261 -18.90 10.64 14.95
C CYS A 261 -18.66 12.16 14.96
N TYR A 262 -17.82 12.68 14.07
CA TYR A 262 -17.54 14.11 13.95
C TYR A 262 -18.81 14.93 13.68
N VAL A 263 -19.65 14.50 12.74
CA VAL A 263 -20.91 15.18 12.40
C VAL A 263 -21.89 15.12 13.56
N ASN A 264 -22.04 13.97 14.19
CA ASN A 264 -22.98 13.76 15.30
C ASN A 264 -22.57 14.56 16.54
N LEU A 265 -21.32 14.53 16.94
CA LEU A 265 -20.79 15.33 18.06
C LEU A 265 -20.97 16.84 17.84
N ARG A 266 -20.73 17.33 16.63
CA ARG A 266 -20.97 18.74 16.32
C ARG A 266 -22.45 19.11 16.51
N ARG A 267 -23.36 18.28 16.04
CA ARG A 267 -24.81 18.50 16.17
C ARG A 267 -25.25 18.43 17.64
N GLU A 268 -24.76 17.43 18.38
CA GLU A 268 -25.07 17.27 19.80
C GLU A 268 -24.55 18.45 20.62
N MET A 269 -23.31 18.86 20.37
CA MET A 269 -22.70 20.01 21.06
C MET A 269 -23.41 21.31 20.73
N GLU A 270 -23.79 21.52 19.46
CA GLU A 270 -24.59 22.67 19.06
C GLU A 270 -25.95 22.69 19.77
N GLY A 271 -26.62 21.56 19.86
CA GLY A 271 -27.88 21.43 20.61
C GLY A 271 -27.71 21.74 22.09
N TYR A 272 -26.65 21.23 22.69
CA TYR A 272 -26.34 21.51 24.10
C TYR A 272 -25.99 22.99 24.32
N MET A 273 -25.21 23.61 23.46
CA MET A 273 -24.90 25.05 23.56
C MET A 273 -26.15 25.91 23.41
N LYS A 274 -27.08 25.60 22.51
CA LYS A 274 -28.38 26.28 22.39
C LYS A 274 -29.23 26.12 23.65
N TYR A 275 -29.25 24.93 24.27
CA TYR A 275 -29.91 24.72 25.55
C TYR A 275 -29.33 25.61 26.65
N LEU A 276 -28.02 25.66 26.83
CA LEU A 276 -27.36 26.52 27.82
C LEU A 276 -27.66 28.00 27.57
N GLU A 277 -27.62 28.45 26.33
CA GLU A 277 -27.92 29.82 25.93
C GLU A 277 -29.36 30.23 26.26
N ALA A 278 -30.33 29.34 25.93
CA ALA A 278 -31.76 29.58 26.24
C ALA A 278 -32.05 29.75 27.74
N TRP A 279 -31.24 29.16 28.59
CA TRP A 279 -31.33 29.27 30.06
C TRP A 279 -30.33 30.28 30.65
N ASN A 280 -29.63 31.05 29.81
CA ASN A 280 -28.57 31.98 30.18
C ASN A 280 -27.49 31.35 31.08
N LYS A 281 -27.15 30.10 30.80
CA LYS A 281 -26.16 29.31 31.56
C LYS A 281 -24.77 29.46 30.96
N LYS A 282 -23.76 29.61 31.82
CA LYS A 282 -22.35 29.63 31.44
C LYS A 282 -21.74 28.22 31.47
N VAL A 283 -20.78 27.97 30.59
CA VAL A 283 -20.08 26.68 30.52
C VAL A 283 -18.57 26.86 30.52
N ALA A 284 -17.84 25.95 31.14
CA ALA A 284 -16.39 25.77 31.04
C ALA A 284 -16.04 24.38 30.57
N ILE A 285 -14.82 24.20 30.12
CA ILE A 285 -14.23 22.91 29.78
C ILE A 285 -13.30 22.47 30.91
N TRP A 286 -13.24 21.19 31.25
CA TRP A 286 -12.20 20.65 32.10
C TRP A 286 -11.33 19.67 31.32
N GLY A 287 -10.05 20.03 31.16
CA GLY A 287 -9.02 19.28 30.46
C GLY A 287 -8.39 20.08 29.30
N ALA A 288 -7.31 20.79 29.58
CA ALA A 288 -6.48 21.47 28.56
C ALA A 288 -5.53 20.44 27.92
N SER A 289 -6.09 19.47 27.20
CA SER A 289 -5.41 18.42 26.46
C SER A 289 -5.71 18.53 24.95
N HIS A 290 -5.01 17.74 24.13
CA HIS A 290 -5.30 17.67 22.70
C HIS A 290 -6.78 17.36 22.40
N GLN A 291 -7.41 16.48 23.20
CA GLN A 291 -8.84 16.15 23.05
C GLN A 291 -9.73 17.37 23.33
N GLY A 292 -9.47 18.08 24.44
CA GLY A 292 -10.18 19.31 24.80
C GLY A 292 -10.00 20.41 23.77
N PHE A 293 -8.78 20.59 23.26
CA PHE A 293 -8.51 21.57 22.21
C PHE A 293 -9.20 21.22 20.89
N THR A 294 -9.18 19.94 20.50
CA THR A 294 -9.88 19.47 19.28
C THR A 294 -11.38 19.72 19.38
N LEU A 295 -12.01 19.31 20.50
CA LEU A 295 -13.45 19.50 20.69
C LEU A 295 -13.82 21.00 20.73
N ALA A 296 -13.06 21.81 21.44
CA ALA A 296 -13.28 23.24 21.48
C ALA A 296 -13.16 23.89 20.09
N ALA A 297 -12.16 23.50 19.32
CA ALA A 297 -11.92 24.07 17.99
C ALA A 297 -12.93 23.61 16.93
N THR A 298 -13.39 22.36 16.99
CA THR A 298 -14.23 21.75 15.95
C THR A 298 -15.74 21.80 16.22
N THR A 299 -16.15 22.21 17.42
CA THR A 299 -17.56 22.30 17.83
C THR A 299 -17.92 23.70 18.34
N LYS A 300 -19.20 23.97 18.55
CA LYS A 300 -19.67 25.22 19.15
C LYS A 300 -19.26 25.43 20.60
N LEU A 301 -18.69 24.41 21.24
CA LEU A 301 -18.23 24.50 22.64
C LEU A 301 -17.15 25.58 22.81
N GLY A 302 -16.19 25.68 21.87
CA GLY A 302 -15.13 26.69 21.95
C GLY A 302 -15.61 28.13 21.76
N GLU A 303 -16.72 28.34 21.06
CA GLU A 303 -17.32 29.67 20.88
C GLU A 303 -18.11 30.15 22.14
N LYS A 304 -18.57 29.23 22.97
CA LYS A 304 -19.48 29.50 24.10
C LYS A 304 -18.87 29.28 25.46
N ALA A 305 -17.83 28.43 25.56
CA ALA A 305 -17.14 28.23 26.83
C ALA A 305 -16.40 29.51 27.30
N GLN A 306 -16.37 29.73 28.61
CA GLN A 306 -15.72 30.89 29.18
C GLN A 306 -14.20 30.67 29.32
N TYR A 307 -13.79 29.46 29.69
CA TYR A 307 -12.39 29.09 29.94
C TYR A 307 -12.22 27.57 29.97
N ILE A 308 -10.96 27.13 29.99
CA ILE A 308 -10.60 25.72 30.19
C ILE A 308 -9.91 25.58 31.54
N ILE A 309 -10.41 24.70 32.38
CA ILE A 309 -9.82 24.33 33.68
C ILE A 309 -8.80 23.22 33.44
N ASP A 310 -7.61 23.35 34.01
CA ASP A 310 -6.57 22.32 34.02
C ASP A 310 -5.78 22.35 35.32
N SER A 311 -5.41 21.20 35.86
CA SER A 311 -4.65 21.11 37.12
C SER A 311 -3.14 21.37 36.94
N ALA A 312 -2.62 21.33 35.72
CA ALA A 312 -1.19 21.45 35.44
C ALA A 312 -0.71 22.92 35.44
N PRO A 313 0.12 23.33 36.39
CA PRO A 313 0.51 24.75 36.57
C PRO A 313 1.17 25.36 35.33
N PHE A 314 1.94 24.57 34.57
CA PHE A 314 2.67 25.07 33.39
C PHE A 314 1.76 25.50 32.22
N LYS A 315 0.47 25.17 32.26
CA LYS A 315 -0.55 25.56 31.28
C LYS A 315 -1.27 26.85 31.65
N HIS A 316 -1.27 27.22 32.95
CA HIS A 316 -2.04 28.37 33.45
C HIS A 316 -1.57 29.66 32.81
N GLY A 317 -2.49 30.57 32.52
CA GLY A 317 -2.23 31.84 31.85
C GLY A 317 -1.92 31.75 30.37
N LYS A 318 -2.02 30.55 29.79
CA LYS A 318 -1.93 30.31 28.35
C LYS A 318 -3.32 30.17 27.72
N PHE A 319 -3.36 30.09 26.42
CA PHE A 319 -4.60 29.96 25.65
C PHE A 319 -4.62 28.67 24.86
N ALA A 320 -5.80 28.08 24.72
CA ALA A 320 -6.01 26.91 23.89
C ALA A 320 -5.78 27.28 22.41
N PRO A 321 -5.07 26.43 21.67
CA PRO A 321 -4.90 26.64 20.23
C PRO A 321 -6.26 26.70 19.50
N SER A 322 -6.35 27.52 18.45
CA SER A 322 -7.52 27.70 17.58
C SER A 322 -8.75 28.32 18.26
N SER A 323 -9.20 27.85 19.41
CA SER A 323 -10.35 28.39 20.13
C SER A 323 -10.01 29.63 20.98
N HIS A 324 -8.74 29.83 21.30
CA HIS A 324 -8.18 30.93 22.13
C HIS A 324 -8.82 31.06 23.52
N LEU A 325 -9.43 30.00 24.03
CA LEU A 325 -9.96 29.97 25.38
C LEU A 325 -8.82 30.06 26.41
N PRO A 326 -8.92 30.89 27.45
CA PRO A 326 -7.91 30.96 28.48
C PRO A 326 -7.86 29.69 29.30
N ILE A 327 -6.67 29.24 29.65
CA ILE A 327 -6.45 28.05 30.51
C ILE A 327 -6.17 28.53 31.92
N VAL A 328 -6.98 28.05 32.86
CA VAL A 328 -7.01 28.52 34.24
C VAL A 328 -6.86 27.41 35.28
N PRO A 329 -6.37 27.67 36.48
CA PRO A 329 -6.38 26.69 37.57
C PRO A 329 -7.80 26.38 38.07
N PRO A 330 -8.02 25.26 38.77
CA PRO A 330 -9.32 24.91 39.32
C PRO A 330 -9.92 25.97 40.26
N ASP A 331 -9.08 26.65 41.05
CA ASP A 331 -9.53 27.66 42.04
C ASP A 331 -10.10 28.93 41.35
N TYR A 332 -9.82 29.15 40.07
CA TYR A 332 -10.40 30.22 39.26
C TYR A 332 -11.93 30.20 39.23
N PHE A 333 -12.53 29.02 39.33
CA PHE A 333 -13.99 28.86 39.39
C PHE A 333 -14.63 29.63 40.57
N THR A 334 -13.94 29.80 41.71
CA THR A 334 -14.50 30.45 42.92
C THR A 334 -14.92 31.88 42.62
N ASP A 335 -14.09 32.62 41.88
CA ASP A 335 -14.37 34.02 41.53
C ASP A 335 -15.13 34.17 40.19
N HIS A 336 -15.11 33.10 39.36
CA HIS A 336 -15.71 33.11 38.04
C HIS A 336 -16.56 31.83 37.80
N PRO A 337 -17.66 31.66 38.58
CA PRO A 337 -18.44 30.43 38.50
C PRO A 337 -19.15 30.27 37.17
N VAL A 338 -19.35 28.98 36.77
CA VAL A 338 -20.14 28.57 35.61
C VAL A 338 -21.22 27.57 36.06
N ASP A 339 -22.27 27.44 35.25
CA ASP A 339 -23.41 26.56 35.53
C ASP A 339 -23.18 25.13 35.06
N ALA A 340 -22.27 24.96 34.10
CA ALA A 340 -21.97 23.66 33.49
C ALA A 340 -20.45 23.50 33.24
N ILE A 341 -19.98 22.27 33.35
CA ILE A 341 -18.61 21.89 33.03
C ILE A 341 -18.64 20.66 32.08
N VAL A 342 -17.95 20.76 30.97
CA VAL A 342 -17.73 19.64 30.02
C VAL A 342 -16.33 19.06 30.25
N ILE A 343 -16.27 17.81 30.73
CA ILE A 343 -15.00 17.09 30.94
C ILE A 343 -14.55 16.50 29.61
N THR A 344 -13.33 16.83 29.18
CA THR A 344 -12.72 16.36 27.94
C THR A 344 -11.47 15.50 28.17
N ALA A 345 -11.42 14.81 29.30
CA ALA A 345 -10.34 13.90 29.70
C ALA A 345 -10.90 12.51 30.01
N PRO A 346 -11.21 11.68 28.99
CA PRO A 346 -11.98 10.43 29.18
C PRO A 346 -11.34 9.45 30.18
N GLY A 347 -10.01 9.38 30.23
CA GLY A 347 -9.29 8.52 31.17
C GLY A 347 -9.38 8.94 32.66
N TYR A 348 -9.84 10.17 32.93
CA TYR A 348 -9.89 10.76 34.28
C TYR A 348 -11.27 11.31 34.62
N THR A 349 -12.30 10.96 33.85
CA THR A 349 -13.64 11.52 33.97
C THR A 349 -14.21 11.41 35.38
N ASP A 350 -14.15 10.23 36.00
CA ASP A 350 -14.75 10.00 37.31
C ASP A 350 -14.01 10.75 38.45
N GLU A 351 -12.67 10.80 38.37
CA GLU A 351 -11.85 11.55 39.30
C GLU A 351 -12.12 13.06 39.21
N ILE A 352 -12.19 13.58 37.98
CA ILE A 352 -12.50 15.00 37.74
C ILE A 352 -13.92 15.33 38.18
N ALA A 353 -14.91 14.47 37.87
CA ALA A 353 -16.29 14.67 38.30
C ALA A 353 -16.41 14.69 39.83
N ALA A 354 -15.72 13.79 40.53
CA ALA A 354 -15.66 13.79 41.98
C ALA A 354 -15.04 15.09 42.52
N SER A 355 -13.94 15.56 41.95
CA SER A 355 -13.28 16.82 42.31
C SER A 355 -14.17 18.05 42.07
N ILE A 356 -14.93 18.08 40.98
CA ILE A 356 -15.91 19.15 40.72
C ILE A 356 -17.00 19.17 41.79
N ARG A 357 -17.56 17.98 42.13
CA ARG A 357 -18.61 17.89 43.16
C ARG A 357 -18.14 18.28 44.55
N GLU A 358 -16.92 17.91 44.91
CA GLU A 358 -16.29 18.28 46.17
C GLU A 358 -16.03 19.80 46.28
N LYS A 359 -15.42 20.39 45.24
CA LYS A 359 -14.96 21.79 45.27
C LYS A 359 -16.06 22.80 44.92
N PHE A 360 -16.96 22.47 43.99
CA PHE A 360 -17.94 23.39 43.40
C PHE A 360 -19.38 23.06 43.75
N GLY A 361 -19.63 21.92 44.42
CA GLY A 361 -20.94 21.48 44.85
C GLY A 361 -21.75 20.76 43.75
N ARG A 362 -22.98 20.39 44.11
CA ARG A 362 -23.84 19.57 43.24
C ARG A 362 -24.69 20.38 42.24
N ASN A 363 -24.66 21.71 42.33
CA ASN A 363 -25.47 22.56 41.46
C ASN A 363 -24.85 22.79 40.05
N VAL A 364 -23.58 22.44 39.89
CA VAL A 364 -22.90 22.48 38.56
C VAL A 364 -23.31 21.28 37.75
N GLU A 365 -23.87 21.51 36.59
CA GLU A 365 -24.14 20.43 35.62
C GLU A 365 -22.80 19.90 35.05
N VAL A 366 -22.57 18.60 35.19
CA VAL A 366 -21.32 17.99 34.68
C VAL A 366 -21.65 17.05 33.53
N ARG A 367 -21.05 17.30 32.41
CA ARG A 367 -21.08 16.38 31.25
C ARG A 367 -19.67 15.92 30.90
N ALA A 368 -19.54 14.77 30.28
CA ALA A 368 -18.25 14.22 29.90
C ALA A 368 -18.27 13.61 28.51
N MET A 369 -17.15 13.76 27.83
CA MET A 369 -16.84 13.03 26.60
C MET A 369 -16.13 11.73 26.96
N ARG A 370 -16.86 10.60 26.99
CA ARG A 370 -16.24 9.28 27.23
C ARG A 370 -15.94 8.50 25.97
N SER A 371 -16.75 8.68 24.95
CA SER A 371 -16.61 8.02 23.65
C SER A 371 -17.01 8.97 22.53
N ASN A 372 -18.10 8.71 21.86
CA ASN A 372 -18.59 9.45 20.69
C ASN A 372 -19.83 10.31 20.98
N HIS A 373 -20.18 10.55 22.23
CA HIS A 373 -21.30 11.39 22.64
C HIS A 373 -21.05 12.07 23.99
N LEU A 374 -21.88 13.07 24.32
CA LEU A 374 -21.79 13.88 25.52
C LEU A 374 -22.70 13.29 26.61
N GLU A 375 -22.13 12.67 27.62
CA GLU A 375 -22.85 12.04 28.73
C GLU A 375 -23.10 13.01 29.90
N LEU A 376 -24.26 12.93 30.53
CA LEU A 376 -24.51 13.59 31.82
C LEU A 376 -23.94 12.72 32.94
N ILE A 377 -23.15 13.32 33.85
CA ILE A 377 -22.44 12.63 34.93
C ILE A 377 -23.11 12.89 36.29
#